data_35469bf551cb975d6606c0c85502534c
#
_entry.id   35469bf551cb975d6606c0c85502534c
#
_cell.length_a   1.000
_cell.length_b   1.000
_cell.length_c   1.000
_cell.angle_alpha   90.00
_cell.angle_beta   90.00
_cell.angle_gamma   90.00
#
_symmetry.space_group_name_H-M   'P 1'
#
loop_
_entity.id
_entity.type
_entity.pdbx_description
1 polymer ?
#
loop_
_entity_poly.entity_id
_entity_poly.type
_entity_poly.pdbx_seq_one_letter_code
_entity_poly.pdbx_strand_id
1 'polypeptide(L)'
;YSDRFFFYIMDETDIVTGRHLKKIPQAVCEVVDSLAEKPSVVMICMTCVDALLGTDMERVCRKAEKEAGLPVVPCYMYALTREGRKPPMVDVRRAIYSLLEKQPRRRRTVNLLGYFAPLQDDCELYDILRGVGFNQINEISRCPDFAAYKAMSQANVNIILNPEARLAAQDMEKR
;
A
#
# COMPACT_ATOMS: atom_id res chain seq x y z
N TYR A 1 -9.26 -13.52 -5.95
CA TYR A 1 -9.11 -12.08 -5.61
C TYR A 1 -10.40 -11.46 -5.07
N SER A 2 -11.60 -12.05 -5.27
CA SER A 2 -12.89 -11.47 -4.88
C SER A 2 -13.15 -11.48 -3.38
N ASP A 3 -12.52 -12.36 -2.63
CA ASP A 3 -12.69 -12.57 -1.20
C ASP A 3 -11.86 -11.62 -0.31
N ARG A 4 -11.04 -10.76 -0.93
CA ARG A 4 -10.19 -9.77 -0.26
C ARG A 4 -10.50 -8.33 -0.66
N PHE A 5 -11.58 -8.11 -1.42
CA PHE A 5 -11.99 -6.80 -1.91
C PHE A 5 -13.44 -6.51 -1.52
N PHE A 6 -13.64 -5.46 -0.74
CA PHE A 6 -14.92 -5.08 -0.16
C PHE A 6 -15.31 -3.67 -0.56
N PHE A 7 -16.61 -3.43 -0.71
CA PHE A 7 -17.14 -2.11 -0.99
C PHE A 7 -17.92 -1.61 0.22
N TYR A 8 -17.55 -0.43 0.71
CA TYR A 8 -18.39 0.32 1.64
C TYR A 8 -19.30 1.25 0.84
N ILE A 9 -20.60 1.01 0.91
CA ILE A 9 -21.61 1.82 0.22
C ILE A 9 -22.16 2.86 1.20
N MET A 10 -22.05 4.14 0.81
CA MET A 10 -22.57 5.28 1.56
C MET A 10 -23.83 5.82 0.89
N ASP A 11 -24.82 6.22 1.68
CA ASP A 11 -25.96 6.99 1.23
C ASP A 11 -25.73 8.50 1.42
N GLU A 12 -26.61 9.33 0.82
CA GLU A 12 -26.53 10.79 0.95
C GLU A 12 -26.61 11.26 2.40
N THR A 13 -27.39 10.56 3.22
CA THR A 13 -27.55 10.88 4.65
C THR A 13 -26.27 10.64 5.42
N ASP A 14 -25.55 9.57 5.11
CA ASP A 14 -24.26 9.26 5.73
C ASP A 14 -23.22 10.36 5.41
N ILE A 15 -23.27 10.86 4.19
CA ILE A 15 -22.37 11.92 3.71
C ILE A 15 -22.69 13.25 4.40
N VAL A 16 -23.95 13.71 4.30
CA VAL A 16 -24.38 15.01 4.83
C VAL A 16 -24.24 15.09 6.35
N THR A 17 -24.48 14.00 7.05
CA THR A 17 -24.41 13.96 8.53
C THR A 17 -23.02 13.60 9.06
N GLY A 18 -22.05 13.26 8.19
CA GLY A 18 -20.73 12.81 8.59
C GLY A 18 -20.71 11.44 9.28
N ARG A 19 -21.81 10.68 9.20
CA ARG A 19 -21.90 9.33 9.80
C ARG A 19 -20.90 8.36 9.23
N HIS A 20 -20.53 8.50 7.96
CA HIS A 20 -19.51 7.67 7.30
C HIS A 20 -18.19 7.64 8.08
N LEU A 21 -17.78 8.73 8.72
CA LEU A 21 -16.55 8.80 9.54
C LEU A 21 -16.57 7.85 10.75
N LYS A 22 -17.76 7.51 11.24
CA LYS A 22 -17.93 6.55 12.35
C LYS A 22 -18.18 5.14 11.83
N LYS A 23 -18.90 5.01 10.71
CA LYS A 23 -19.24 3.72 10.10
C LYS A 23 -18.04 3.03 9.44
N ILE A 24 -17.10 3.79 8.83
CA ILE A 24 -15.91 3.20 8.18
C ILE A 24 -15.09 2.34 9.16
N PRO A 25 -14.68 2.80 10.36
CA PRO A 25 -13.98 1.94 11.32
C PRO A 25 -14.77 0.68 11.69
N GLN A 26 -16.09 0.81 11.89
CA GLN A 26 -16.95 -0.34 12.18
C GLN A 26 -16.99 -1.35 11.02
N ALA A 27 -17.13 -0.86 9.78
CA ALA A 27 -17.11 -1.71 8.59
C ALA A 27 -15.75 -2.44 8.43
N VAL A 28 -14.64 -1.80 8.78
CA VAL A 28 -13.33 -2.46 8.80
C VAL A 28 -13.32 -3.62 9.80
N CYS A 29 -13.83 -3.42 11.02
CA CYS A 29 -13.92 -4.49 12.01
C CYS A 29 -14.82 -5.63 11.51
N GLU A 30 -16.00 -5.32 10.96
CA GLU A 30 -16.91 -6.31 10.40
C GLU A 30 -16.27 -7.14 9.29
N VAL A 31 -15.52 -6.50 8.38
CA VAL A 31 -14.77 -7.20 7.34
C VAL A 31 -13.72 -8.11 7.94
N VAL A 32 -12.91 -7.62 8.88
CA VAL A 32 -11.86 -8.40 9.52
C VAL A 32 -12.42 -9.61 10.26
N ASP A 33 -13.56 -9.44 10.94
CA ASP A 33 -14.21 -10.52 11.69
C ASP A 33 -14.93 -11.53 10.80
N SER A 34 -15.37 -11.11 9.60
CA SER A 34 -16.04 -11.97 8.63
C SER A 34 -15.08 -12.90 7.87
N LEU A 35 -13.79 -12.57 7.86
CA LEU A 35 -12.79 -13.35 7.14
C LEU A 35 -12.34 -14.57 7.94
N ALA A 36 -12.34 -15.75 7.31
CA ALA A 36 -11.83 -16.98 7.90
C ALA A 36 -10.34 -16.85 8.30
N GLU A 37 -9.60 -16.10 7.53
CA GLU A 37 -8.19 -15.81 7.76
C GLU A 37 -8.01 -14.28 7.90
N LYS A 38 -7.59 -13.84 9.07
CA LYS A 38 -7.42 -12.39 9.35
C LYS A 38 -6.38 -11.79 8.41
N PRO A 39 -6.66 -10.62 7.82
CA PRO A 39 -5.70 -9.92 6.97
C PRO A 39 -4.56 -9.36 7.82
N SER A 40 -3.37 -9.25 7.23
CA SER A 40 -2.23 -8.61 7.88
C SER A 40 -2.31 -7.07 7.83
N VAL A 41 -3.11 -6.54 6.92
CA VAL A 41 -3.32 -5.11 6.72
C VAL A 41 -4.64 -4.87 5.98
N VAL A 42 -5.31 -3.77 6.28
CA VAL A 42 -6.45 -3.27 5.51
C VAL A 42 -6.05 -1.96 4.82
N MET A 43 -6.32 -1.86 3.53
CA MET A 43 -6.13 -0.62 2.78
C MET A 43 -7.49 -0.03 2.42
N ILE A 44 -7.75 1.20 2.86
CA ILE A 44 -8.98 1.93 2.53
C ILE A 44 -8.72 2.78 1.29
N CYS A 45 -9.22 2.34 0.14
CA CYS A 45 -9.11 3.08 -1.11
C CYS A 45 -10.15 4.19 -1.16
N MET A 46 -9.68 5.41 -1.27
CA MET A 46 -10.51 6.61 -1.28
C MET A 46 -10.83 7.05 -2.69
N THR A 47 -12.05 7.51 -2.86
CA THR A 47 -12.56 8.06 -4.11
C THR A 47 -12.53 9.59 -4.13
N CYS A 48 -12.95 10.19 -5.25
CA CYS A 48 -13.07 11.63 -5.40
C CYS A 48 -14.06 12.25 -4.41
N VAL A 49 -15.06 11.50 -3.95
CA VAL A 49 -16.08 11.97 -2.99
C VAL A 49 -15.43 12.37 -1.66
N ASP A 50 -14.57 11.50 -1.12
CA ASP A 50 -13.86 11.77 0.14
C ASP A 50 -12.96 13.00 0.03
N ALA A 51 -12.33 13.20 -1.14
CA ALA A 51 -11.52 14.38 -1.42
C ALA A 51 -12.35 15.67 -1.42
N LEU A 52 -13.53 15.64 -2.03
CA LEU A 52 -14.45 16.79 -2.07
C LEU A 52 -15.01 17.12 -0.70
N LEU A 53 -15.23 16.12 0.14
CA LEU A 53 -15.70 16.28 1.51
C LEU A 53 -14.62 16.75 2.49
N GLY A 54 -13.35 16.78 2.07
CA GLY A 54 -12.23 17.11 2.94
C GLY A 54 -12.05 16.13 4.10
N THR A 55 -12.41 14.87 3.89
CA THR A 55 -12.34 13.84 4.93
C THR A 55 -10.91 13.59 5.39
N ASP A 56 -10.65 13.73 6.70
CA ASP A 56 -9.39 13.30 7.33
C ASP A 56 -9.34 11.77 7.46
N MET A 57 -9.01 11.11 6.36
CA MET A 57 -8.93 9.65 6.32
C MET A 57 -7.80 9.08 7.15
N GLU A 58 -6.73 9.82 7.39
CA GLU A 58 -5.67 9.35 8.29
C GLU A 58 -6.19 9.19 9.71
N ARG A 59 -7.02 10.11 10.17
CA ARG A 59 -7.68 10.01 11.47
C ARG A 59 -8.66 8.83 11.52
N VAL A 60 -9.42 8.61 10.45
CA VAL A 60 -10.36 7.48 10.34
C VAL A 60 -9.61 6.16 10.34
N CYS A 61 -8.52 6.04 9.57
CA CYS A 61 -7.68 4.86 9.54
C CYS A 61 -7.03 4.57 10.89
N ARG A 62 -6.47 5.58 11.58
CA ARG A 62 -5.92 5.39 12.94
C ARG A 62 -6.95 4.87 13.92
N LYS A 63 -8.21 5.33 13.80
CA LYS A 63 -9.30 4.82 14.63
C LYS A 63 -9.63 3.37 14.30
N ALA A 64 -9.78 3.05 13.00
CA ALA A 64 -10.03 1.69 12.54
C ALA A 64 -8.90 0.72 12.94
N GLU A 65 -7.64 1.14 12.82
CA GLU A 65 -6.47 0.37 13.25
C GLU A 65 -6.54 0.02 14.74
N LYS A 66 -6.89 1.00 15.57
CA LYS A 66 -7.03 0.79 17.02
C LYS A 66 -8.16 -0.19 17.37
N GLU A 67 -9.28 -0.12 16.64
CA GLU A 67 -10.46 -0.96 16.88
C GLU A 67 -10.26 -2.38 16.32
N ALA A 68 -9.67 -2.52 15.12
CA ALA A 68 -9.44 -3.80 14.47
C ALA A 68 -8.18 -4.53 14.94
N GLY A 69 -7.25 -3.83 15.59
CA GLY A 69 -6.00 -4.41 16.11
C GLY A 69 -4.99 -4.83 15.03
N LEU A 70 -5.07 -4.24 13.85
CA LEU A 70 -4.15 -4.47 12.73
C LEU A 70 -3.96 -3.18 11.92
N PRO A 71 -2.87 -3.04 11.14
CA PRO A 71 -2.60 -1.84 10.37
C PRO A 71 -3.72 -1.51 9.39
N VAL A 72 -4.17 -0.24 9.40
CA VAL A 72 -5.16 0.29 8.45
C VAL A 72 -4.57 1.52 7.75
N VAL A 73 -4.41 1.44 6.44
CA VAL A 73 -3.69 2.44 5.64
C VAL A 73 -4.63 3.13 4.66
N PRO A 74 -4.67 4.48 4.61
CA PRO A 74 -5.41 5.19 3.58
C PRO A 74 -4.69 5.10 2.23
N CYS A 75 -5.43 4.82 1.17
CA CYS A 75 -4.93 4.74 -0.18
C CYS A 75 -5.63 5.78 -1.05
N TYR A 76 -4.93 6.86 -1.39
CA TYR A 76 -5.49 8.00 -2.12
C TYR A 76 -5.49 7.73 -3.63
N MET A 77 -6.63 7.36 -4.18
CA MET A 77 -6.81 7.01 -5.60
C MET A 77 -7.45 8.13 -6.44
N TYR A 78 -7.39 9.37 -6.01
CA TYR A 78 -8.02 10.49 -6.71
C TYR A 78 -7.01 11.53 -7.21
N ALA A 79 -7.36 12.22 -8.29
CA ALA A 79 -6.52 13.23 -8.93
C ALA A 79 -7.11 14.66 -8.87
N LEU A 80 -8.32 14.84 -8.32
CA LEU A 80 -9.12 16.05 -8.49
C LEU A 80 -8.55 17.32 -7.84
N THR A 81 -7.81 17.18 -6.73
CA THR A 81 -7.41 18.31 -5.87
C THR A 81 -5.93 18.62 -5.93
N ARG A 82 -5.19 18.10 -6.94
CA ARG A 82 -3.74 18.20 -6.93
C ARG A 82 -3.21 19.22 -7.91
N GLU A 83 -2.60 20.26 -7.37
CA GLU A 83 -1.65 21.05 -8.12
C GLU A 83 -0.51 20.15 -8.61
N GLY A 84 -0.22 20.23 -9.93
CA GLY A 84 0.84 19.46 -10.57
C GLY A 84 0.47 18.05 -11.02
N ARG A 85 -0.81 17.67 -11.02
CA ARG A 85 -1.38 16.45 -11.64
C ARG A 85 -0.50 15.19 -11.51
N LYS A 86 -0.13 14.82 -10.28
CA LYS A 86 0.51 13.52 -10.07
C LYS A 86 -0.47 12.40 -10.38
N PRO A 87 -0.07 11.37 -11.14
CA PRO A 87 -0.91 10.21 -11.37
C PRO A 87 -1.37 9.61 -10.04
N PRO A 88 -2.64 9.19 -9.90
CA PRO A 88 -3.17 8.60 -8.66
C PRO A 88 -2.31 7.43 -8.15
N MET A 89 -1.74 6.67 -9.07
CA MET A 89 -0.90 5.51 -8.76
C MET A 89 0.41 5.83 -8.03
N VAL A 90 0.84 7.09 -8.02
CA VAL A 90 2.00 7.52 -7.22
C VAL A 90 1.72 7.39 -5.73
N ASP A 91 0.55 7.86 -5.28
CA ASP A 91 0.21 7.77 -3.85
C ASP A 91 -0.25 6.37 -3.44
N VAL A 92 -0.86 5.62 -4.37
CA VAL A 92 -1.13 4.18 -4.16
C VAL A 92 0.17 3.44 -3.84
N ARG A 93 1.23 3.67 -4.63
CA ARG A 93 2.55 3.05 -4.36
C ARG A 93 3.15 3.53 -3.04
N ARG A 94 3.04 4.81 -2.72
CA ARG A 94 3.49 5.33 -1.41
C ARG A 94 2.76 4.65 -0.26
N ALA A 95 1.43 4.51 -0.35
CA ALA A 95 0.62 3.84 0.65
C ALA A 95 1.03 2.37 0.82
N ILE A 96 1.21 1.64 -0.28
CA ILE A 96 1.62 0.23 -0.25
C ILE A 96 2.97 0.04 0.44
N TYR A 97 3.95 0.91 0.20
CA TYR A 97 5.27 0.80 0.84
C TYR A 97 5.38 1.56 2.17
N SER A 98 4.28 2.18 2.66
CA SER A 98 4.31 2.96 3.91
C SER A 98 4.50 2.12 5.17
N LEU A 99 4.13 0.85 5.13
CA LEU A 99 4.27 -0.10 6.25
C LEU A 99 5.67 -0.70 6.37
N LEU A 100 6.59 -0.39 5.45
CA LEU A 100 7.97 -0.82 5.55
C LEU A 100 8.71 0.04 6.57
N GLU A 101 8.99 -0.54 7.72
CA GLU A 101 9.74 0.08 8.80
C GLU A 101 11.25 -0.07 8.58
N LYS A 102 12.04 0.84 9.16
CA LYS A 102 13.49 0.78 9.09
C LYS A 102 14.01 -0.51 9.73
N GLN A 103 14.81 -1.25 8.97
CA GLN A 103 15.47 -2.47 9.40
C GLN A 103 16.96 -2.45 9.00
N PRO A 104 17.81 -3.25 9.66
CA PRO A 104 19.21 -3.40 9.27
C PRO A 104 19.32 -3.83 7.80
N ARG A 105 20.16 -3.14 7.04
CA ARG A 105 20.37 -3.43 5.62
C ARG A 105 21.06 -4.78 5.44
N ARG A 106 20.57 -5.57 4.49
CA ARG A 106 21.14 -6.86 4.11
C ARG A 106 21.92 -6.71 2.81
N ARG A 107 23.19 -7.08 2.82
CA ARG A 107 24.04 -6.99 1.64
C ARG A 107 23.51 -7.85 0.50
N ARG A 108 23.74 -7.41 -0.74
CA ARG A 108 23.37 -8.13 -1.98
C ARG A 108 21.87 -8.39 -2.12
N THR A 109 21.06 -7.48 -1.59
CA THR A 109 19.60 -7.51 -1.72
C THR A 109 19.14 -6.28 -2.49
N VAL A 110 18.19 -6.47 -3.41
CA VAL A 110 17.61 -5.41 -4.24
C VAL A 110 16.11 -5.55 -4.31
N ASN A 111 15.41 -4.43 -4.24
CA ASN A 111 14.00 -4.34 -4.55
C ASN A 111 13.78 -3.83 -5.96
N LEU A 112 12.87 -4.44 -6.69
CA LEU A 112 12.32 -3.94 -7.94
C LEU A 112 10.99 -3.26 -7.65
N LEU A 113 10.94 -1.93 -7.82
CA LEU A 113 9.79 -1.12 -7.43
C LEU A 113 9.04 -0.59 -8.64
N GLY A 114 7.72 -0.61 -8.59
CA GLY A 114 6.90 0.09 -9.56
C GLY A 114 5.80 -0.73 -10.20
N TYR A 115 5.94 -2.02 -10.33
CA TYR A 115 4.91 -2.90 -10.85
C TYR A 115 4.23 -3.69 -9.72
N PHE A 116 2.93 -3.99 -9.91
CA PHE A 116 2.15 -4.86 -9.02
C PHE A 116 2.01 -6.28 -9.57
N ALA A 117 2.33 -6.46 -10.84
CA ALA A 117 2.53 -7.78 -11.44
C ALA A 117 4.01 -8.13 -11.44
N PRO A 118 4.37 -9.41 -11.31
CA PRO A 118 5.76 -9.83 -11.39
C PRO A 118 6.30 -9.62 -12.80
N LEU A 119 7.60 -9.40 -12.91
CA LEU A 119 8.27 -9.53 -14.19
C LEU A 119 8.22 -11.00 -14.66
N GLN A 120 8.34 -11.21 -15.96
CA GLN A 120 8.44 -12.58 -16.50
C GLN A 120 9.65 -13.30 -15.94
N ASP A 121 9.54 -14.60 -15.69
CA ASP A 121 10.59 -15.38 -15.03
C ASP A 121 11.89 -15.44 -15.84
N ASP A 122 11.79 -15.30 -17.14
CA ASP A 122 12.90 -15.23 -18.12
C ASP A 122 13.39 -13.82 -18.38
N CYS A 123 12.98 -12.83 -17.60
CA CYS A 123 13.44 -11.45 -17.77
C CYS A 123 14.95 -11.35 -17.53
N GLU A 124 15.67 -10.88 -18.55
CA GLU A 124 17.14 -10.71 -18.54
C GLU A 124 17.64 -9.89 -17.34
N LEU A 125 16.80 -8.99 -16.79
CA LEU A 125 17.16 -8.18 -15.63
C LEU A 125 17.56 -9.05 -14.43
N TYR A 126 16.94 -10.21 -14.23
CA TYR A 126 17.30 -11.11 -13.14
C TYR A 126 18.74 -11.64 -13.29
N ASP A 127 19.12 -12.01 -14.50
CA ASP A 127 20.47 -12.54 -14.77
C ASP A 127 21.54 -11.44 -14.65
N ILE A 128 21.24 -10.24 -15.13
CA ILE A 128 22.09 -9.06 -14.94
C ILE A 128 22.31 -8.79 -13.44
N LEU A 129 21.24 -8.76 -12.65
CA LEU A 129 21.33 -8.49 -11.21
C LEU A 129 22.10 -9.58 -10.46
N ARG A 130 21.89 -10.84 -10.82
CA ARG A 130 22.68 -11.96 -10.28
C ARG A 130 24.14 -11.86 -10.68
N GLY A 131 24.42 -11.49 -11.95
CA GLY A 131 25.77 -11.31 -12.48
C GLY A 131 26.56 -10.20 -11.76
N VAL A 132 25.91 -9.12 -11.34
CA VAL A 132 26.55 -8.07 -10.51
C VAL A 132 26.53 -8.37 -9.01
N GLY A 133 26.07 -9.55 -8.61
CA GLY A 133 26.23 -10.08 -7.26
C GLY A 133 25.04 -9.91 -6.33
N PHE A 134 23.85 -9.51 -6.82
CA PHE A 134 22.64 -9.58 -6.02
C PHE A 134 22.15 -11.03 -5.96
N ASN A 135 21.98 -11.55 -4.74
CA ASN A 135 21.50 -12.92 -4.51
C ASN A 135 20.05 -12.97 -4.04
N GLN A 136 19.48 -11.83 -3.63
CA GLN A 136 18.07 -11.70 -3.28
C GLN A 136 17.47 -10.50 -4.03
N ILE A 137 16.47 -10.79 -4.87
CA ILE A 137 15.75 -9.83 -5.69
C ILE A 137 14.30 -9.89 -5.21
N ASN A 138 13.77 -8.79 -4.70
CA ASN A 138 12.44 -8.71 -4.15
C ASN A 138 11.51 -7.93 -5.09
N GLU A 139 10.34 -8.49 -5.32
CA GLU A 139 9.19 -7.84 -5.95
C GLU A 139 7.99 -8.02 -5.03
N ILE A 140 7.18 -6.98 -4.86
CA ILE A 140 6.00 -7.05 -3.98
C ILE A 140 5.02 -8.15 -4.42
N SER A 141 4.88 -8.34 -5.72
CA SER A 141 4.02 -9.37 -6.32
C SER A 141 4.48 -10.80 -6.07
N ARG A 142 5.75 -10.99 -5.68
CA ARG A 142 6.34 -12.30 -5.36
C ARG A 142 6.48 -12.54 -3.86
N CYS A 143 6.05 -11.61 -3.02
CA CYS A 143 6.04 -11.82 -1.57
C CYS A 143 4.96 -12.86 -1.23
N PRO A 144 5.32 -14.01 -0.66
CA PRO A 144 4.35 -15.05 -0.31
C PRO A 144 3.46 -14.65 0.88
N ASP A 145 3.96 -13.78 1.74
CA ASP A 145 3.30 -13.34 2.96
C ASP A 145 3.72 -11.93 3.39
N PHE A 146 3.11 -11.43 4.45
CA PHE A 146 3.40 -10.10 4.99
C PHE A 146 4.79 -9.99 5.63
N ALA A 147 5.37 -11.08 6.10
CA ALA A 147 6.72 -11.08 6.64
C ALA A 147 7.75 -10.87 5.52
N ALA A 148 7.58 -11.54 4.39
CA ALA A 148 8.39 -11.34 3.20
C ALA A 148 8.26 -9.89 2.66
N TYR A 149 7.05 -9.34 2.65
CA TYR A 149 6.84 -7.93 2.33
C TYR A 149 7.62 -7.01 3.29
N LYS A 150 7.51 -7.20 4.60
CA LYS A 150 8.27 -6.42 5.60
C LYS A 150 9.79 -6.54 5.40
N ALA A 151 10.28 -7.71 5.00
CA ALA A 151 11.70 -7.95 4.74
C ALA A 151 12.23 -7.13 3.54
N MET A 152 11.38 -6.60 2.66
CA MET A 152 11.79 -5.68 1.60
C MET A 152 12.48 -4.43 2.15
N SER A 153 12.19 -4.01 3.38
CA SER A 153 12.86 -2.89 4.05
C SER A 153 14.36 -3.12 4.30
N GLN A 154 14.80 -4.38 4.29
CA GLN A 154 16.22 -4.76 4.47
C GLN A 154 17.05 -4.61 3.18
N ALA A 155 16.43 -4.31 2.06
CA ALA A 155 17.14 -4.23 0.79
C ALA A 155 18.19 -3.12 0.77
N ASN A 156 19.31 -3.45 0.18
CA ASN A 156 20.47 -2.54 0.05
C ASN A 156 20.24 -1.48 -1.03
N VAL A 157 19.49 -1.85 -2.07
CA VAL A 157 19.24 -1.03 -3.25
C VAL A 157 17.78 -1.12 -3.63
N ASN A 158 17.21 -0.01 -4.08
CA ASN A 158 15.91 0.04 -4.72
C ASN A 158 16.07 0.44 -6.19
N ILE A 159 15.62 -0.41 -7.10
CA ILE A 159 15.57 -0.12 -8.54
C ILE A 159 14.14 0.26 -8.89
N ILE A 160 13.96 1.44 -9.49
CA ILE A 160 12.67 1.97 -9.89
C ILE A 160 12.42 1.56 -11.34
N LEU A 161 11.49 0.63 -11.55
CA LEU A 161 11.10 0.17 -12.90
C LEU A 161 9.99 1.04 -13.51
N ASN A 162 9.18 1.70 -12.67
CA ASN A 162 8.12 2.60 -13.08
C ASN A 162 8.29 3.95 -12.36
N PRO A 163 8.33 5.09 -13.09
CA PRO A 163 8.50 6.42 -12.50
C PRO A 163 7.52 6.77 -11.37
N GLU A 164 6.32 6.19 -11.38
CA GLU A 164 5.33 6.40 -10.33
C GLU A 164 5.76 5.87 -8.94
N ALA A 165 6.75 4.97 -8.88
CA ALA A 165 7.32 4.49 -7.62
C ALA A 165 8.40 5.40 -7.04
N ARG A 166 8.79 6.46 -7.74
CA ARG A 166 9.90 7.33 -7.32
C ARG A 166 9.71 7.93 -5.93
N LEU A 167 8.51 8.43 -5.64
CA LEU A 167 8.23 9.01 -4.31
C LEU A 167 8.22 7.95 -3.22
N ALA A 168 7.69 6.76 -3.49
CA ALA A 168 7.74 5.64 -2.56
C ALA A 168 9.18 5.24 -2.25
N ALA A 169 10.05 5.15 -3.27
CA ALA A 169 11.46 4.86 -3.09
C ALA A 169 12.18 5.93 -2.25
N GLN A 170 11.89 7.21 -2.48
CA GLN A 170 12.43 8.33 -1.68
C GLN A 170 11.97 8.26 -0.21
N ASP A 171 10.73 7.90 0.04
CA ASP A 171 10.21 7.73 1.39
C ASP A 171 10.87 6.53 2.10
N MET A 172 11.15 5.44 1.37
CA MET A 172 11.88 4.28 1.89
C MET A 172 13.35 4.61 2.20
N GLU A 173 13.99 5.49 1.43
CA GLU A 173 15.36 5.92 1.65
C GLU A 173 15.52 6.75 2.93
N LYS A 174 14.52 7.56 3.27
CA LYS A 174 14.51 8.42 4.47
C LYS A 174 14.27 7.66 5.77
N ARG A 175 13.75 6.45 5.70
CA ARG A 175 13.48 5.57 6.83
C ARG A 175 14.66 4.65 7.13
#